data_26b82e5106544c00e059c2be7c0ff239
#
_entry.id   26b82e5106544c00e059c2be7c0ff239
#
_cell.length_a   1.000
_cell.length_b   1.000
_cell.length_c   1.000
_cell.angle_alpha   90.00
_cell.angle_beta   90.00
_cell.angle_gamma   90.00
#
_symmetry.space_group_name_H-M   'P 1'
#
loop_
_entity.id
_entity.type
_entity.pdbx_description
1 polymer ?
#
loop_
_entity_poly.entity_id
_entity_poly.type
_entity_poly.pdbx_seq_one_letter_code
_entity_poly.pdbx_strand_id
1 'polypeptide(L)'
;MEIDDFITAIEEEFDDLNPGVLSPNSVFRDMEGWSSMHALIFVALIDSKYDVLLNGDELKSCVTIKDLFDITLLKINGGGANT
;
A
#
# COMPACT_ATOMS: atom_id res chain seq x y z
N MET A 1 11.69 8.27 -1.13
CA MET A 1 11.01 7.08 -0.59
C MET A 1 11.29 5.90 -1.51
N GLU A 2 11.70 4.80 -0.93
CA GLU A 2 12.03 3.60 -1.68
C GLU A 2 10.92 2.58 -1.55
N ILE A 3 10.67 1.81 -2.63
CA ILE A 3 9.63 0.79 -2.58
C ILE A 3 9.95 -0.31 -1.56
N ASP A 4 11.23 -0.58 -1.31
CA ASP A 4 11.62 -1.57 -0.30
C ASP A 4 11.17 -1.16 1.08
N ASP A 5 11.24 0.12 1.41
CA ASP A 5 10.76 0.62 2.70
C ASP A 5 9.25 0.49 2.81
N PHE A 6 8.56 0.73 1.72
CA PHE A 6 7.10 0.61 1.64
C PHE A 6 6.69 -0.85 1.88
N ILE A 7 7.36 -1.78 1.22
CA ILE A 7 7.10 -3.21 1.38
C ILE A 7 7.38 -3.67 2.80
N THR A 8 8.50 -3.23 3.36
CA THR A 8 8.86 -3.59 4.74
C THR A 8 7.79 -3.10 5.72
N ALA A 9 7.30 -1.89 5.53
CA ALA A 9 6.25 -1.33 6.38
C ALA A 9 4.98 -2.18 6.32
N ILE A 10 4.63 -2.65 5.13
CA ILE A 10 3.46 -3.51 4.96
C ILE A 10 3.69 -4.85 5.66
N GLU A 11 4.85 -5.44 5.47
CA GLU A 11 5.16 -6.74 6.08
C GLU A 11 5.14 -6.66 7.60
N GLU A 12 5.62 -5.55 8.15
CA GLU A 12 5.63 -5.36 9.60
C GLU A 12 4.24 -5.17 10.17
N GLU A 13 3.31 -4.65 9.38
CA GLU A 13 1.96 -4.41 9.85
C GLU A 13 1.14 -5.70 9.96
N PHE A 14 1.50 -6.72 9.19
CA PHE A 14 0.80 -7.99 9.17
C PHE A 14 1.68 -9.07 9.80
N ASP A 15 1.32 -9.50 10.99
CA ASP A 15 2.12 -10.49 11.74
C ASP A 15 2.25 -11.81 10.99
N ASP A 16 1.31 -12.10 10.11
CA ASP A 16 1.31 -13.36 9.38
C ASP A 16 2.31 -13.39 8.22
N LEU A 17 2.85 -12.23 7.85
CA LEU A 17 3.77 -12.16 6.73
C LEU A 17 5.21 -12.31 7.18
N ASN A 18 5.93 -13.15 6.47
CA ASN A 18 7.36 -13.29 6.70
C ASN A 18 8.11 -12.19 5.95
N PRO A 19 9.24 -11.71 6.51
CA PRO A 19 10.05 -10.74 5.79
C PRO A 19 10.47 -11.28 4.43
N GLY A 20 10.33 -10.45 3.41
CA GLY A 20 10.73 -10.81 2.06
C GLY A 20 9.69 -11.56 1.27
N VAL A 21 8.50 -11.80 1.83
CA VAL A 21 7.45 -12.54 1.13
C VAL A 21 6.80 -11.69 0.04
N LEU A 22 6.78 -10.38 0.19
CA LEU A 22 6.20 -9.49 -0.79
C LEU A 22 7.25 -8.93 -1.73
N SER A 23 6.83 -8.68 -2.97
CA SER A 23 7.66 -8.03 -3.96
C SER A 23 6.83 -6.94 -4.64
N PRO A 24 7.46 -6.05 -5.42
CA PRO A 24 6.70 -5.03 -6.13
C PRO A 24 5.59 -5.58 -7.01
N ASN A 25 5.79 -6.76 -7.56
CA ASN A 25 4.81 -7.39 -8.45
C ASN A 25 3.78 -8.24 -7.74
N SER A 26 3.86 -8.35 -6.42
CA SER A 26 2.89 -9.13 -5.66
C SER A 26 1.49 -8.53 -5.81
N VAL A 27 0.52 -9.38 -6.11
CA VAL A 27 -0.88 -8.97 -6.17
C VAL A 27 -1.43 -9.05 -4.76
N PHE A 28 -1.63 -7.91 -4.13
CA PHE A 28 -1.93 -7.89 -2.70
C PHE A 28 -3.27 -8.54 -2.36
N ARG A 29 -4.23 -8.53 -3.28
CA ARG A 29 -5.52 -9.19 -3.04
C ARG A 29 -5.44 -10.71 -3.07
N ASP A 30 -4.34 -11.26 -3.60
CA ASP A 30 -4.11 -12.70 -3.60
C ASP A 30 -3.44 -13.18 -2.33
N MET A 31 -3.14 -12.27 -1.40
CA MET A 31 -2.56 -12.66 -0.13
C MET A 31 -3.51 -13.58 0.62
N GLU A 32 -2.94 -14.61 1.25
CA GLU A 32 -3.73 -15.56 2.01
C GLU A 32 -4.51 -14.83 3.12
N GLY A 33 -5.78 -15.14 3.22
CA GLY A 33 -6.62 -14.52 4.22
C GLY A 33 -7.07 -13.11 3.88
N TRP A 34 -6.87 -12.66 2.65
CA TRP A 34 -7.27 -11.30 2.26
C TRP A 34 -8.75 -11.04 2.54
N SER A 35 -9.03 -9.88 3.10
CA SER A 35 -10.40 -9.46 3.38
C SER A 35 -10.45 -7.93 3.28
N SER A 36 -11.67 -7.38 3.38
CA SER A 36 -11.82 -5.93 3.37
C SER A 36 -11.14 -5.27 4.57
N MET A 37 -10.94 -6.00 5.66
CA MET A 37 -10.18 -5.48 6.78
C MET A 37 -8.73 -5.21 6.39
N HIS A 38 -8.14 -6.09 5.57
CA HIS A 38 -6.77 -5.87 5.08
C HIS A 38 -6.70 -4.61 4.22
N ALA A 39 -7.73 -4.36 3.42
CA ALA A 39 -7.78 -3.14 2.62
C ALA A 39 -7.78 -1.89 3.51
N LEU A 40 -8.55 -1.92 4.58
CA LEU A 40 -8.59 -0.81 5.54
C LEU A 40 -7.24 -0.63 6.23
N ILE A 41 -6.57 -1.73 6.54
CA ILE A 41 -5.24 -1.67 7.16
C ILE A 41 -4.25 -1.02 6.21
N PHE A 42 -4.28 -1.34 4.93
CA PHE A 42 -3.41 -0.70 3.95
C PHE A 42 -3.66 0.81 3.89
N VAL A 43 -4.93 1.21 3.84
CA VAL A 43 -5.27 2.63 3.81
C VAL A 43 -4.77 3.34 5.07
N ALA A 44 -4.99 2.74 6.23
CA ALA A 44 -4.57 3.32 7.50
C ALA A 44 -3.05 3.40 7.61
N LEU A 45 -2.34 2.37 7.14
CA LEU A 45 -0.89 2.34 7.17
C LEU A 45 -0.30 3.45 6.31
N ILE A 46 -0.81 3.60 5.10
CA ILE A 46 -0.31 4.62 4.18
C ILE A 46 -0.58 6.02 4.72
N ASP A 47 -1.76 6.22 5.30
CA ASP A 47 -2.09 7.49 5.92
C ASP A 47 -1.16 7.80 7.09
N SER A 48 -0.93 6.81 7.94
CA SER A 48 -0.11 6.97 9.13
C SER A 48 1.37 7.21 8.80
N LYS A 49 1.89 6.49 7.82
CA LYS A 49 3.33 6.54 7.50
C LYS A 49 3.68 7.65 6.54
N TYR A 50 2.82 7.96 5.60
CA TYR A 50 3.15 8.85 4.50
C TYR A 50 2.23 10.06 4.41
N ASP A 51 1.26 10.15 5.30
CA ASP A 51 0.29 11.25 5.32
C ASP A 51 -0.44 11.37 3.97
N VAL A 52 -0.81 10.23 3.42
CA VAL A 52 -1.51 10.13 2.14
C VAL A 52 -2.81 9.36 2.37
N LEU A 53 -3.92 9.96 2.02
CA LEU A 53 -5.21 9.32 2.15
C LEU A 53 -5.65 8.75 0.81
N LEU A 54 -5.77 7.43 0.73
CA LEU A 54 -6.32 6.75 -0.43
C LEU A 54 -7.80 6.52 -0.24
N ASN A 55 -8.59 6.73 -1.28
CA ASN A 55 -10.00 6.38 -1.22
C ASN A 55 -10.22 4.97 -1.78
N GLY A 56 -11.45 4.47 -1.67
CA GLY A 56 -11.77 3.13 -2.10
C GLY A 56 -11.56 2.90 -3.59
N ASP A 57 -11.86 3.91 -4.40
CA ASP A 57 -11.69 3.78 -5.86
C ASP A 57 -10.23 3.70 -6.24
N GLU A 58 -9.39 4.48 -5.56
CA GLU A 58 -7.95 4.45 -5.79
C GLU A 58 -7.37 3.08 -5.42
N LEU A 59 -7.80 2.54 -4.30
CA LEU A 59 -7.35 1.23 -3.87
C LEU A 59 -7.80 0.15 -4.84
N LYS A 60 -9.04 0.23 -5.33
CA LYS A 60 -9.58 -0.73 -6.28
C LYS A 60 -8.83 -0.73 -7.61
N SER A 61 -8.31 0.42 -8.01
CA SER A 61 -7.57 0.53 -9.27
C SER A 61 -6.19 -0.08 -9.18
N CYS A 62 -5.70 -0.33 -7.97
CA CYS A 62 -4.39 -0.93 -7.77
C CYS A 62 -4.50 -2.45 -7.77
N VAL A 63 -3.52 -3.11 -8.35
CA VAL A 63 -3.45 -4.57 -8.41
C VAL A 63 -2.24 -5.08 -7.63
N THR A 64 -1.10 -4.46 -7.84
CA THR A 64 0.16 -4.90 -7.21
C THR A 64 0.59 -3.93 -6.13
N ILE A 65 1.56 -4.37 -5.33
CA ILE A 65 2.19 -3.51 -4.33
C ILE A 65 2.80 -2.29 -5.02
N LYS A 66 3.40 -2.49 -6.19
CA LYS A 66 3.98 -1.37 -6.95
C LYS A 66 2.93 -0.34 -7.32
N ASP A 67 1.72 -0.78 -7.69
CA ASP A 67 0.64 0.15 -8.00
C ASP A 67 0.30 1.01 -6.79
N LEU A 68 0.23 0.42 -5.62
CA LEU A 68 -0.02 1.16 -4.38
C LEU A 68 1.09 2.16 -4.11
N PHE A 69 2.33 1.72 -4.29
CA PHE A 69 3.49 2.59 -4.10
C PHE A 69 3.45 3.76 -5.07
N ASP A 70 3.16 3.50 -6.34
CA ASP A 70 3.16 4.53 -7.37
C ASP A 70 2.10 5.61 -7.08
N ILE A 71 0.91 5.21 -6.67
CA ILE A 71 -0.14 6.19 -6.38
C ILE A 71 0.17 6.97 -5.10
N THR A 72 0.77 6.30 -4.12
CA THR A 72 1.20 6.96 -2.89
C THR A 72 2.26 8.01 -3.20
N LEU A 73 3.24 7.63 -4.01
CA LEU A 73 4.32 8.53 -4.39
C LEU A 73 3.80 9.73 -5.17
N LEU A 74 2.86 9.50 -6.09
CA LEU A 74 2.24 10.56 -6.85
C LEU A 74 1.57 11.58 -5.94
N LYS A 75 0.87 11.12 -4.92
CA LYS A 75 0.20 12.01 -3.98
C LYS A 75 1.18 12.76 -3.09
N ILE A 76 2.27 12.11 -2.67
CA ILE A 76 3.32 12.76 -1.90
C ILE A 76 3.96 13.88 -2.71
N ASN A 77 4.20 13.62 -3.98
CA ASN A 77 4.92 14.56 -4.85
C ASN A 77 4.03 15.67 -5.40
N GLY A 78 2.90 15.88 -4.76
CA GLY A 78 2.12 17.05 -5.07
C GLY A 78 0.92 16.79 -5.94
N GLY A 79 0.58 15.54 -6.18
CA GLY A 79 -0.63 15.23 -6.92
C GLY A 79 -1.84 15.85 -6.28
N GLY A 80 -1.86 15.87 -4.96
CA GLY A 80 -2.95 16.48 -4.22
C GLY A 80 -2.89 17.99 -4.20
N ALA A 81 -1.71 18.54 -4.36
CA ALA A 81 -1.54 19.98 -4.30
C ALA A 81 -2.03 20.68 -5.55
N ASN A 82 -2.25 19.95 -6.59
CA ASN A 82 -2.71 20.51 -7.84
C ASN A 82 -4.17 20.76 -7.91
N THR A 83 -4.83 20.29 -6.97
CA THR A 83 -6.26 20.37 -6.99
C THR A 83 -6.73 21.66 -6.39
#